data_1601f1da11042b99c9304ff4ca81e82b
#
_entry.id   1601f1da11042b99c9304ff4ca81e82b
#
_cell.length_a   1.000
_cell.length_b   1.000
_cell.length_c   1.000
_cell.angle_alpha   90.00
_cell.angle_beta   90.00
_cell.angle_gamma   90.00
#
_symmetry.space_group_name_H-M   'P 1'
#
loop_
_entity.id
_entity.type
_entity.pdbx_description
1 polymer ?
#
loop_
_entity_poly.entity_id
_entity_poly.type
_entity_poly.pdbx_seq_one_letter_code
_entity_poly.pdbx_strand_id
1 'polypeptide(L)'
;MACNSPALAAALLCGAFLALPLHSQPLHAQTRPDPAADRLAFQAYFKSRFPKLPLAEFANGPYAVNAEMRKQWESINEFPPYDFALEEGKLAFETPFANGKTYGDCFPDQGIGIRQNYPAFDQATGEVVTLDLAINRCRERNGEKPLPYQTGPMASIAAYMAETSRGKPFAIEIPDDARALEAYEDGKRFFYSRRGQLNFSCASCHVEAAGQRMRGDILAPALGILASFPLYRSDWGGMGTIDRRLTACSAQVRSVPFAPQDRAYRNLEYFLSYMSNGVPIAGPGTRP
;
A
#
# COMPACT_ATOMS: atom_id res chain seq x y z
N MET A 1 -68.75 26.56 63.17
CA MET A 1 -67.34 26.89 62.83
C MET A 1 -67.20 26.72 61.32
N ALA A 2 -67.04 27.81 60.60
CA ALA A 2 -67.14 27.90 59.17
C ALA A 2 -65.80 27.54 58.49
N CYS A 3 -65.86 26.69 57.48
CA CYS A 3 -64.73 26.43 56.56
C CYS A 3 -64.99 27.16 55.25
N ASN A 4 -64.25 28.19 54.99
CA ASN A 4 -64.20 28.90 53.69
C ASN A 4 -63.17 28.22 52.81
N SER A 5 -63.60 27.77 51.61
CA SER A 5 -62.70 27.37 50.50
C SER A 5 -62.67 28.47 49.45
N PRO A 6 -61.50 28.90 49.00
CA PRO A 6 -61.44 29.75 47.79
C PRO A 6 -61.31 28.93 46.52
N ALA A 7 -62.04 29.33 45.50
CA ALA A 7 -62.05 28.78 44.15
C ALA A 7 -60.73 29.08 43.41
N LEU A 8 -60.13 28.03 42.79
CA LEU A 8 -59.01 28.14 41.87
C LEU A 8 -59.54 28.44 40.45
N ALA A 9 -59.16 29.59 39.93
CA ALA A 9 -59.35 29.95 38.53
C ALA A 9 -58.29 29.27 37.64
N ALA A 10 -58.73 28.42 36.74
CA ALA A 10 -57.86 27.79 35.71
C ALA A 10 -57.61 28.77 34.58
N ALA A 11 -56.39 29.25 34.44
CA ALA A 11 -55.96 30.02 33.28
C ALA A 11 -55.52 29.07 32.14
N LEU A 12 -56.26 29.05 31.03
CA LEU A 12 -55.92 28.41 29.78
C LEU A 12 -54.80 29.21 29.10
N LEU A 13 -53.57 28.70 29.12
CA LEU A 13 -52.45 29.18 28.30
C LEU A 13 -52.54 28.52 26.90
N CYS A 14 -53.00 29.26 25.90
CA CYS A 14 -52.86 28.92 24.50
C CYS A 14 -51.37 29.02 24.10
N GLY A 15 -50.72 27.88 24.03
CA GLY A 15 -49.37 27.78 23.49
C GLY A 15 -49.37 27.91 21.95
N ALA A 16 -48.88 29.03 21.44
CA ALA A 16 -48.61 29.18 20.00
C ALA A 16 -47.40 28.32 19.65
N PHE A 17 -47.60 27.19 18.95
CA PHE A 17 -46.54 26.42 18.33
C PHE A 17 -45.96 27.24 17.17
N LEU A 18 -44.82 27.89 17.36
CA LEU A 18 -43.97 28.44 16.30
C LEU A 18 -43.40 27.26 15.50
N ALA A 19 -43.95 26.99 14.34
CA ALA A 19 -43.39 26.06 13.35
C ALA A 19 -42.04 26.67 12.84
N LEU A 20 -40.93 26.21 13.36
CA LEU A 20 -39.62 26.52 12.80
C LEU A 20 -39.48 25.82 11.42
N PRO A 21 -39.12 26.56 10.35
CA PRO A 21 -38.89 25.93 9.06
C PRO A 21 -37.72 24.96 9.19
N LEU A 22 -37.96 23.66 8.92
CA LEU A 22 -36.88 22.69 8.70
C LEU A 22 -36.08 23.15 7.48
N HIS A 23 -34.95 23.77 7.70
CA HIS A 23 -33.96 23.99 6.68
C HIS A 23 -33.38 22.58 6.32
N SER A 24 -33.89 22.00 5.23
CA SER A 24 -33.25 20.87 4.58
C SER A 24 -31.86 21.36 4.10
N GLN A 25 -30.82 21.03 4.84
CA GLN A 25 -29.47 21.22 4.34
C GLN A 25 -29.30 20.41 3.05
N PRO A 26 -28.78 21.01 1.97
CA PRO A 26 -28.52 20.22 0.77
C PRO A 26 -27.61 19.06 1.15
N LEU A 27 -28.05 17.82 0.83
CA LEU A 27 -27.15 16.67 0.84
C LEU A 27 -25.89 17.11 0.09
N HIS A 28 -24.75 17.16 0.75
CA HIS A 28 -23.48 17.35 0.08
C HIS A 28 -23.39 16.22 -0.94
N ALA A 29 -23.53 16.55 -2.22
CA ALA A 29 -23.23 15.62 -3.29
C ALA A 29 -21.83 15.12 -3.03
N GLN A 30 -21.68 13.84 -2.69
CA GLN A 30 -20.37 13.23 -2.54
C GLN A 30 -19.69 13.39 -3.89
N THR A 31 -18.72 14.30 -3.96
CA THR A 31 -17.92 14.47 -5.17
C THR A 31 -17.28 13.11 -5.50
N ARG A 32 -17.45 12.67 -6.75
CA ARG A 32 -16.80 11.43 -7.21
C ARG A 32 -15.32 11.49 -6.84
N PRO A 33 -14.76 10.42 -6.27
CA PRO A 33 -13.34 10.38 -5.96
C PRO A 33 -12.50 10.74 -7.19
N ASP A 34 -11.47 11.54 -6.99
CA ASP A 34 -10.52 11.92 -8.04
C ASP A 34 -9.12 11.41 -7.67
N PRO A 35 -8.76 10.17 -8.08
CA PRO A 35 -7.46 9.61 -7.78
C PRO A 35 -6.28 10.44 -8.33
N ALA A 36 -6.47 11.14 -9.44
CA ALA A 36 -5.40 11.96 -10.01
C ALA A 36 -5.12 13.20 -9.16
N ALA A 37 -6.16 13.88 -8.71
CA ALA A 37 -6.04 14.99 -7.77
C ALA A 37 -5.44 14.54 -6.43
N ASP A 38 -5.88 13.40 -5.89
CA ASP A 38 -5.32 12.81 -4.67
C ASP A 38 -3.82 12.53 -4.80
N ARG A 39 -3.38 11.95 -5.92
CA ARG A 39 -1.97 11.69 -6.19
C ARG A 39 -1.14 12.97 -6.24
N LEU A 40 -1.62 13.97 -6.94
CA LEU A 40 -0.93 15.27 -7.03
C LEU A 40 -0.81 15.92 -5.65
N ALA A 41 -1.87 15.91 -4.85
CA ALA A 41 -1.85 16.43 -3.49
C ALA A 41 -0.89 15.66 -2.58
N PHE A 42 -0.89 14.33 -2.68
CA PHE A 42 -0.01 13.45 -1.91
C PHE A 42 1.47 13.70 -2.24
N GLN A 43 1.81 13.79 -3.52
CA GLN A 43 3.18 14.09 -3.97
C GLN A 43 3.61 15.49 -3.57
N ALA A 44 2.72 16.49 -3.69
CA ALA A 44 2.96 17.86 -3.26
C ALA A 44 3.24 17.94 -1.75
N TYR A 45 2.49 17.20 -0.94
CA TYR A 45 2.72 17.12 0.51
C TYR A 45 4.15 16.64 0.82
N PHE A 46 4.60 15.54 0.23
CA PHE A 46 5.96 15.03 0.49
C PHE A 46 7.04 15.95 -0.08
N LYS A 47 6.83 16.58 -1.21
CA LYS A 47 7.74 17.59 -1.77
C LYS A 47 7.85 18.82 -0.88
N SER A 48 6.75 19.28 -0.26
CA SER A 48 6.78 20.39 0.70
C SER A 48 7.50 20.01 2.00
N ARG A 49 7.34 18.77 2.46
CA ARG A 49 7.98 18.27 3.68
C ARG A 49 9.48 17.99 3.50
N PHE A 50 9.88 17.58 2.30
CA PHE A 50 11.26 17.26 1.94
C PHE A 50 11.66 18.03 0.66
N PRO A 51 11.76 19.38 0.73
CA PRO A 51 11.86 20.23 -0.47
C PRO A 51 13.15 20.03 -1.28
N LYS A 52 14.18 19.46 -0.68
CA LYS A 52 15.47 19.17 -1.35
C LYS A 52 15.49 17.83 -2.08
N LEU A 53 14.48 16.98 -1.88
CA LEU A 53 14.44 15.68 -2.51
C LEU A 53 13.72 15.74 -3.86
N PRO A 54 14.37 15.34 -4.95
CA PRO A 54 13.68 15.09 -6.22
C PRO A 54 12.76 13.88 -6.08
N LEU A 55 11.73 13.80 -6.93
CA LEU A 55 10.72 12.71 -6.87
C LEU A 55 11.37 11.32 -6.91
N ALA A 56 12.39 11.14 -7.73
CA ALA A 56 13.08 9.85 -7.88
C ALA A 56 13.73 9.34 -6.57
N GLU A 57 14.23 10.25 -5.73
CA GLU A 57 14.90 9.88 -4.48
C GLU A 57 13.97 9.22 -3.45
N PHE A 58 12.66 9.44 -3.52
CA PHE A 58 11.71 8.76 -2.64
C PHE A 58 11.72 7.23 -2.80
N ALA A 59 12.23 6.71 -3.92
CA ALA A 59 12.45 5.28 -4.12
C ALA A 59 13.37 4.66 -3.06
N ASN A 60 14.28 5.46 -2.48
CA ASN A 60 15.24 5.02 -1.47
C ASN A 60 14.64 4.97 -0.04
N GLY A 61 13.38 5.37 0.13
CA GLY A 61 12.66 5.27 1.41
C GLY A 61 13.35 6.03 2.56
N PRO A 62 13.71 5.37 3.70
CA PRO A 62 14.36 6.05 4.82
C PRO A 62 15.74 6.61 4.48
N TYR A 63 16.43 6.05 3.50
CA TYR A 63 17.76 6.49 3.04
C TYR A 63 17.72 7.79 2.26
N ALA A 64 16.56 8.16 1.71
CA ALA A 64 16.36 9.47 1.11
C ALA A 64 16.31 10.60 2.14
N VAL A 65 15.82 10.29 3.36
CA VAL A 65 15.53 11.30 4.41
C VAL A 65 16.50 11.26 5.59
N ASN A 66 17.43 10.31 5.62
CA ASN A 66 18.44 10.17 6.68
C ASN A 66 19.82 9.84 6.10
N ALA A 67 20.74 10.81 6.18
CA ALA A 67 22.07 10.69 5.59
C ALA A 67 22.95 9.64 6.27
N GLU A 68 22.81 9.41 7.58
CA GLU A 68 23.57 8.42 8.32
C GLU A 68 23.17 7.00 7.89
N MET A 69 21.87 6.71 7.85
CA MET A 69 21.39 5.42 7.36
C MET A 69 21.73 5.21 5.88
N ARG A 70 21.79 6.30 5.10
CA ARG A 70 22.17 6.22 3.68
C ARG A 70 23.61 5.72 3.53
N LYS A 71 24.55 6.25 4.28
CA LYS A 71 25.96 5.79 4.25
C LYS A 71 26.08 4.30 4.60
N GLN A 72 25.37 3.87 5.65
CA GLN A 72 25.36 2.45 6.04
C GLN A 72 24.76 1.57 4.93
N TRP A 73 23.67 2.02 4.32
CA TRP A 73 23.03 1.31 3.21
C TRP A 73 23.93 1.25 1.96
N GLU A 74 24.62 2.32 1.61
CA GLU A 74 25.57 2.38 0.49
C GLU A 74 26.69 1.35 0.71
N SER A 75 27.24 1.27 1.91
CA SER A 75 28.26 0.27 2.25
C SER A 75 27.74 -1.18 2.17
N ILE A 76 26.52 -1.45 2.62
CA ILE A 76 25.91 -2.78 2.51
C ILE A 76 25.68 -3.15 1.04
N ASN A 77 25.31 -2.17 0.21
CA ASN A 77 25.04 -2.40 -1.21
C ASN A 77 26.28 -2.52 -2.10
N GLU A 78 27.50 -2.38 -1.54
CA GLU A 78 28.72 -2.80 -2.27
C GLU A 78 28.72 -4.33 -2.50
N PHE A 79 28.12 -5.09 -1.59
CA PHE A 79 27.89 -6.54 -1.68
C PHE A 79 26.47 -6.84 -1.22
N PRO A 80 25.47 -6.65 -2.09
CA PRO A 80 24.08 -6.72 -1.67
C PRO A 80 23.70 -8.10 -1.15
N PRO A 81 23.14 -8.21 0.04
CA PRO A 81 22.78 -9.51 0.63
C PRO A 81 21.64 -10.24 -0.08
N TYR A 82 21.02 -9.60 -1.09
CA TYR A 82 19.99 -10.19 -1.92
C TYR A 82 20.50 -10.83 -3.22
N ASP A 83 21.79 -10.76 -3.54
CA ASP A 83 22.33 -11.26 -4.82
C ASP A 83 22.04 -12.74 -5.02
N PHE A 84 22.23 -13.58 -3.98
CA PHE A 84 21.86 -14.99 -4.05
C PHE A 84 20.38 -15.20 -4.37
N ALA A 85 19.50 -14.39 -3.79
CA ALA A 85 18.07 -14.48 -4.06
C ALA A 85 17.72 -14.04 -5.49
N LEU A 86 18.51 -13.12 -6.08
CA LEU A 86 18.37 -12.75 -7.50
C LEU A 86 18.74 -13.91 -8.41
N GLU A 87 19.86 -14.60 -8.14
CA GLU A 87 20.29 -15.75 -8.93
C GLU A 87 19.27 -16.90 -8.83
N GLU A 88 18.83 -17.22 -7.62
CA GLU A 88 17.76 -18.20 -7.40
C GLU A 88 16.47 -17.82 -8.10
N GLY A 89 16.08 -16.55 -8.02
CA GLY A 89 14.86 -16.01 -8.65
C GLY A 89 14.93 -16.09 -10.17
N LYS A 90 16.09 -15.74 -10.75
CA LYS A 90 16.34 -15.89 -12.20
C LYS A 90 16.24 -17.34 -12.63
N LEU A 91 16.95 -18.24 -11.95
CA LEU A 91 16.93 -19.67 -12.24
C LEU A 91 15.51 -20.24 -12.17
N ALA A 92 14.77 -19.91 -11.10
CA ALA A 92 13.39 -20.36 -10.95
C ALA A 92 12.46 -19.79 -12.03
N PHE A 93 12.66 -18.53 -12.44
CA PHE A 93 11.89 -17.85 -13.46
C PHE A 93 12.10 -18.47 -14.85
N GLU A 94 13.33 -18.84 -15.18
CA GLU A 94 13.73 -19.41 -16.47
C GLU A 94 13.49 -20.94 -16.55
N THR A 95 13.33 -21.62 -15.40
CA THR A 95 13.13 -23.06 -15.35
C THR A 95 11.72 -23.42 -15.87
N PRO A 96 11.59 -24.29 -16.88
CA PRO A 96 10.30 -24.71 -17.40
C PRO A 96 9.48 -25.47 -16.34
N PHE A 97 8.18 -25.21 -16.34
CA PHE A 97 7.18 -26.04 -15.66
C PHE A 97 7.10 -27.45 -16.28
N ALA A 98 6.41 -28.37 -15.61
CA ALA A 98 6.24 -29.73 -16.11
C ALA A 98 5.65 -29.83 -17.55
N ASN A 99 4.90 -28.81 -17.97
CA ASN A 99 4.31 -28.70 -19.30
C ASN A 99 5.22 -28.02 -20.34
N GLY A 100 6.46 -27.70 -20.00
CA GLY A 100 7.47 -27.06 -20.86
C GLY A 100 7.35 -25.53 -20.99
N LYS A 101 6.33 -24.88 -20.42
CA LYS A 101 6.20 -23.42 -20.37
C LYS A 101 7.01 -22.83 -19.20
N THR A 102 7.29 -21.53 -19.28
CA THR A 102 7.98 -20.78 -18.25
C THR A 102 7.09 -19.66 -17.70
N TYR A 103 7.57 -18.91 -16.72
CA TYR A 103 6.88 -17.69 -16.29
C TYR A 103 6.77 -16.67 -17.42
N GLY A 104 7.77 -16.58 -18.30
CA GLY A 104 7.73 -15.68 -19.45
C GLY A 104 6.49 -15.86 -20.33
N ASP A 105 5.96 -17.08 -20.45
CA ASP A 105 4.75 -17.36 -21.23
C ASP A 105 3.46 -16.79 -20.60
N CYS A 106 3.51 -16.36 -19.35
CA CYS A 106 2.35 -15.87 -18.62
C CYS A 106 2.21 -14.34 -18.63
N PHE A 107 3.28 -13.64 -18.93
CA PHE A 107 3.36 -12.20 -18.75
C PHE A 107 3.63 -11.47 -20.08
N PRO A 108 3.17 -10.20 -20.22
CA PRO A 108 3.64 -9.35 -21.30
C PRO A 108 5.16 -9.19 -21.22
N ASP A 109 5.80 -8.89 -22.34
CA ASP A 109 7.24 -8.71 -22.46
C ASP A 109 8.06 -9.87 -21.84
N GLN A 110 7.52 -11.07 -21.88
CA GLN A 110 8.09 -12.27 -21.27
C GLN A 110 8.40 -12.11 -19.75
N GLY A 111 7.67 -11.24 -19.09
CA GLY A 111 7.84 -10.94 -17.66
C GLY A 111 9.02 -10.02 -17.31
N ILE A 112 9.69 -9.47 -18.32
CA ILE A 112 10.88 -8.64 -18.17
C ILE A 112 10.50 -7.17 -18.17
N GLY A 113 10.89 -6.45 -17.10
CA GLY A 113 10.66 -5.01 -17.01
C GLY A 113 9.20 -4.61 -16.90
N ILE A 114 8.40 -5.36 -16.15
CA ILE A 114 6.95 -5.15 -15.99
C ILE A 114 6.53 -4.80 -14.56
N ARG A 115 7.42 -4.88 -13.55
CA ARG A 115 7.08 -4.67 -12.13
C ARG A 115 6.42 -3.31 -11.88
N GLN A 116 6.81 -2.27 -12.61
CA GLN A 116 6.27 -0.92 -12.48
C GLN A 116 4.78 -0.81 -12.83
N ASN A 117 4.22 -1.81 -13.52
CA ASN A 117 2.81 -1.87 -13.92
C ASN A 117 1.95 -2.65 -12.91
N TYR A 118 2.56 -3.15 -11.81
CA TYR A 118 1.87 -3.90 -10.76
C TYR A 118 1.84 -3.13 -9.44
N PRO A 119 0.71 -3.25 -8.71
CA PRO A 119 -0.50 -4.03 -9.00
C PRO A 119 -1.29 -3.46 -10.20
N ALA A 120 -1.96 -4.35 -10.91
CA ALA A 120 -2.88 -3.99 -11.99
C ALA A 120 -4.32 -4.35 -11.63
N PHE A 121 -5.29 -3.59 -12.16
CA PHE A 121 -6.70 -3.96 -12.02
C PHE A 121 -7.12 -4.85 -13.17
N ASP A 122 -7.54 -6.06 -12.86
CA ASP A 122 -8.07 -7.02 -13.83
C ASP A 122 -9.58 -6.78 -14.02
N GLN A 123 -9.94 -6.16 -15.14
CA GLN A 123 -11.34 -5.86 -15.48
C GLN A 123 -12.21 -7.10 -15.66
N ALA A 124 -11.62 -8.25 -16.07
CA ALA A 124 -12.37 -9.48 -16.26
C ALA A 124 -12.84 -10.07 -14.91
N THR A 125 -11.95 -10.07 -13.91
CA THR A 125 -12.28 -10.60 -12.58
C THR A 125 -12.80 -9.54 -11.62
N GLY A 126 -12.56 -8.25 -11.89
CA GLY A 126 -12.91 -7.15 -11.00
C GLY A 126 -12.01 -7.05 -9.78
N GLU A 127 -10.77 -7.52 -9.87
CA GLU A 127 -9.85 -7.59 -8.75
C GLU A 127 -8.52 -6.88 -9.03
N VAL A 128 -7.91 -6.38 -7.95
CA VAL A 128 -6.52 -5.97 -7.97
C VAL A 128 -5.62 -7.20 -7.97
N VAL A 129 -4.72 -7.29 -8.93
CA VAL A 129 -3.74 -8.36 -9.11
C VAL A 129 -2.35 -7.80 -8.82
N THR A 130 -1.75 -8.23 -7.73
CA THR A 130 -0.34 -7.94 -7.40
C THR A 130 0.59 -8.78 -8.26
N LEU A 131 1.88 -8.43 -8.33
CA LEU A 131 2.85 -9.27 -9.03
C LEU A 131 2.93 -10.67 -8.42
N ASP A 132 2.95 -10.76 -7.08
CA ASP A 132 3.01 -12.05 -6.36
C ASP A 132 1.78 -12.93 -6.66
N LEU A 133 0.58 -12.34 -6.73
CA LEU A 133 -0.63 -13.06 -7.13
C LEU A 133 -0.57 -13.52 -8.59
N ALA A 134 -0.05 -12.67 -9.48
CA ALA A 134 0.11 -13.01 -10.90
C ALA A 134 1.11 -14.17 -11.10
N ILE A 135 2.21 -14.19 -10.35
CA ILE A 135 3.18 -15.30 -10.33
C ILE A 135 2.49 -16.61 -9.93
N ASN A 136 1.71 -16.63 -8.85
CA ASN A 136 0.98 -17.84 -8.45
C ASN A 136 -0.12 -18.24 -9.43
N ARG A 137 -0.87 -17.29 -9.98
CA ARG A 137 -1.84 -17.57 -11.05
C ARG A 137 -1.18 -18.16 -12.29
N CYS A 138 0.07 -17.76 -12.62
CA CYS A 138 0.85 -18.37 -13.68
C CYS A 138 1.16 -19.84 -13.36
N ARG A 139 1.63 -20.14 -12.16
CA ARG A 139 1.90 -21.51 -11.70
C ARG A 139 0.67 -22.39 -11.79
N GLU A 140 -0.43 -21.95 -11.20
CA GLU A 140 -1.70 -22.71 -11.18
C GLU A 140 -2.21 -23.03 -12.59
N ARG A 141 -2.15 -22.06 -13.52
CA ARG A 141 -2.50 -22.28 -14.93
C ARG A 141 -1.62 -23.30 -15.65
N ASN A 142 -0.40 -23.51 -15.13
CA ASN A 142 0.54 -24.50 -15.67
C ASN A 142 0.61 -25.79 -14.85
N GLY A 143 -0.35 -26.01 -13.93
CA GLY A 143 -0.45 -27.23 -13.14
C GLY A 143 0.49 -27.32 -11.94
N GLU A 144 1.14 -26.20 -11.60
CA GLU A 144 2.05 -26.11 -10.47
C GLU A 144 1.33 -25.65 -9.19
N LYS A 145 1.83 -26.10 -8.03
CA LYS A 145 1.32 -25.63 -6.75
C LYS A 145 1.71 -24.16 -6.50
N PRO A 146 0.82 -23.34 -5.91
CA PRO A 146 1.16 -21.98 -5.52
C PRO A 146 2.29 -21.96 -4.49
N LEU A 147 3.13 -20.92 -4.55
CA LEU A 147 4.18 -20.65 -3.59
C LEU A 147 3.63 -19.89 -2.38
N PRO A 148 4.20 -20.08 -1.18
CA PRO A 148 3.93 -19.20 -0.06
C PRO A 148 4.28 -17.75 -0.40
N TYR A 149 3.38 -16.80 -0.10
CA TYR A 149 3.51 -15.42 -0.58
C TYR A 149 4.58 -14.56 0.09
N GLN A 150 5.05 -14.94 1.28
CA GLN A 150 5.80 -14.00 2.13
C GLN A 150 7.32 -14.11 1.97
N THR A 151 7.85 -15.28 1.61
CA THR A 151 9.28 -15.61 1.64
C THR A 151 9.64 -16.66 0.59
N GLY A 152 10.91 -17.07 0.56
CA GLY A 152 11.40 -18.17 -0.26
C GLY A 152 11.27 -17.91 -1.75
N PRO A 153 10.96 -18.92 -2.58
CA PRO A 153 10.97 -18.78 -4.04
C PRO A 153 10.08 -17.65 -4.57
N MET A 154 8.94 -17.34 -3.90
CA MET A 154 8.12 -16.18 -4.28
C MET A 154 8.92 -14.89 -4.20
N ALA A 155 9.58 -14.64 -3.07
CA ALA A 155 10.36 -13.43 -2.88
C ALA A 155 11.56 -13.35 -3.85
N SER A 156 12.20 -14.49 -4.15
CA SER A 156 13.33 -14.56 -5.10
C SER A 156 12.88 -14.27 -6.53
N ILE A 157 11.78 -14.87 -7.01
CA ILE A 157 11.22 -14.63 -8.35
C ILE A 157 10.76 -13.16 -8.48
N ALA A 158 10.03 -12.65 -7.49
CA ALA A 158 9.58 -11.26 -7.50
C ALA A 158 10.78 -10.28 -7.44
N ALA A 159 11.87 -10.64 -6.75
CA ALA A 159 13.10 -9.84 -6.73
C ALA A 159 13.76 -9.78 -8.10
N TYR A 160 13.88 -10.91 -8.80
CA TYR A 160 14.39 -10.92 -10.17
C TYR A 160 13.53 -10.07 -11.11
N MET A 161 12.21 -10.20 -11.07
CA MET A 161 11.30 -9.39 -11.88
C MET A 161 11.38 -7.90 -11.53
N ALA A 162 11.60 -7.55 -10.27
CA ALA A 162 11.80 -6.16 -9.85
C ALA A 162 13.14 -5.61 -10.36
N GLU A 163 14.22 -6.40 -10.31
CA GLU A 163 15.53 -6.02 -10.85
C GLU A 163 15.47 -5.70 -12.33
N THR A 164 14.74 -6.50 -13.12
CA THR A 164 14.55 -6.23 -14.57
C THR A 164 13.77 -4.94 -14.85
N SER A 165 13.11 -4.38 -13.84
CA SER A 165 12.35 -3.13 -13.90
C SER A 165 13.07 -1.94 -13.25
N ARG A 166 14.28 -2.16 -12.72
CA ARG A 166 15.04 -1.11 -11.99
C ARG A 166 15.16 0.15 -12.83
N GLY A 167 14.85 1.31 -12.23
CA GLY A 167 14.86 2.60 -12.88
C GLY A 167 13.59 2.98 -13.68
N LYS A 168 12.72 2.01 -14.00
CA LYS A 168 11.44 2.31 -14.65
C LYS A 168 10.47 2.94 -13.63
N PRO A 169 9.77 4.04 -13.97
CA PRO A 169 8.85 4.68 -13.06
C PRO A 169 7.58 3.84 -12.87
N PHE A 170 7.02 3.83 -11.67
CA PHE A 170 5.67 3.31 -11.46
C PHE A 170 4.69 3.92 -12.46
N ALA A 171 3.87 3.07 -13.06
CA ALA A 171 2.88 3.41 -14.09
C ALA A 171 1.55 2.67 -13.83
N ILE A 172 1.05 2.78 -12.60
CA ILE A 172 -0.20 2.14 -12.18
C ILE A 172 -1.39 2.89 -12.79
N GLU A 173 -2.30 2.16 -13.38
CA GLU A 173 -3.51 2.69 -13.97
C GLU A 173 -4.74 2.36 -13.11
N ILE A 174 -5.65 3.33 -13.00
CA ILE A 174 -7.00 3.13 -12.50
C ILE A 174 -7.92 3.28 -13.71
N PRO A 175 -8.38 2.18 -14.32
CA PRO A 175 -9.25 2.24 -15.49
C PRO A 175 -10.60 2.86 -15.14
N ASP A 176 -11.34 3.31 -16.16
CA ASP A 176 -12.72 3.79 -15.99
C ASP A 176 -13.69 2.62 -15.74
N ASP A 177 -13.53 2.01 -14.57
CA ASP A 177 -14.33 0.91 -14.03
C ASP A 177 -14.64 1.26 -12.56
N ALA A 178 -15.93 1.25 -12.22
CA ALA A 178 -16.37 1.58 -10.86
C ALA A 178 -15.74 0.67 -9.79
N ARG A 179 -15.45 -0.61 -10.13
CA ARG A 179 -14.80 -1.57 -9.23
C ARG A 179 -13.32 -1.23 -9.01
N ALA A 180 -12.64 -0.68 -10.03
CA ALA A 180 -11.27 -0.21 -9.90
C ALA A 180 -11.19 1.01 -8.97
N LEU A 181 -12.13 1.93 -9.13
CA LEU A 181 -12.25 3.09 -8.26
C LEU A 181 -12.58 2.69 -6.83
N GLU A 182 -13.50 1.71 -6.63
CA GLU A 182 -13.79 1.15 -5.32
C GLU A 182 -12.55 0.51 -4.67
N ALA A 183 -11.77 -0.27 -5.44
CA ALA A 183 -10.54 -0.88 -4.94
C ALA A 183 -9.51 0.17 -4.52
N TYR A 184 -9.36 1.25 -5.28
CA TYR A 184 -8.53 2.38 -4.91
C TYR A 184 -8.99 3.04 -3.60
N GLU A 185 -10.28 3.34 -3.47
CA GLU A 185 -10.84 3.96 -2.27
C GLU A 185 -10.76 3.04 -1.05
N ASP A 186 -10.91 1.73 -1.22
CA ASP A 186 -10.69 0.74 -0.15
C ASP A 186 -9.23 0.77 0.33
N GLY A 187 -8.27 0.81 -0.59
CA GLY A 187 -6.85 0.92 -0.26
C GLY A 187 -6.53 2.24 0.45
N LYS A 188 -7.08 3.36 -0.03
CA LYS A 188 -6.97 4.68 0.59
C LYS A 188 -7.54 4.66 2.02
N ARG A 189 -8.75 4.13 2.18
CA ARG A 189 -9.40 4.00 3.49
C ARG A 189 -8.57 3.14 4.43
N PHE A 190 -8.05 2.00 3.95
CA PHE A 190 -7.17 1.14 4.72
C PHE A 190 -5.93 1.88 5.21
N PHE A 191 -5.28 2.66 4.34
CA PHE A 191 -4.07 3.40 4.64
C PHE A 191 -4.25 4.45 5.75
N TYR A 192 -5.37 5.17 5.76
CA TYR A 192 -5.67 6.22 6.73
C TYR A 192 -6.42 5.73 7.97
N SER A 193 -7.06 4.55 7.93
CA SER A 193 -7.83 4.04 9.07
C SER A 193 -6.91 3.56 10.20
N ARG A 194 -7.18 4.04 11.41
CA ARG A 194 -6.51 3.60 12.63
C ARG A 194 -6.98 2.22 13.03
N ARG A 195 -6.07 1.40 13.57
CA ARG A 195 -6.34 0.00 13.94
C ARG A 195 -5.43 -0.50 15.05
N GLY A 196 -5.77 -1.70 15.55
CA GLY A 196 -5.03 -2.35 16.62
C GLY A 196 -5.15 -1.65 17.96
N GLN A 197 -4.60 -2.27 19.00
CA GLN A 197 -4.64 -1.74 20.35
C GLN A 197 -3.86 -0.41 20.50
N LEU A 198 -2.87 -0.17 19.62
CA LEU A 198 -2.11 1.08 19.65
C LEU A 198 -2.79 2.19 18.86
N ASN A 199 -3.91 1.91 18.19
CA ASN A 199 -4.72 2.90 17.45
C ASN A 199 -3.91 3.75 16.45
N PHE A 200 -3.02 3.11 15.66
CA PHE A 200 -2.27 3.75 14.59
C PHE A 200 -2.78 3.31 13.21
N SER A 201 -2.66 4.23 12.24
CA SER A 201 -2.82 3.96 10.81
C SER A 201 -1.45 3.81 10.14
N CYS A 202 -1.43 3.35 8.88
CA CYS A 202 -0.21 3.41 8.07
C CYS A 202 0.27 4.87 7.93
N ALA A 203 -0.66 5.82 7.75
CA ALA A 203 -0.37 7.24 7.64
C ALA A 203 0.26 7.82 8.91
N SER A 204 -0.09 7.33 10.10
CA SER A 204 0.52 7.80 11.35
C SER A 204 2.04 7.67 11.35
N CYS A 205 2.57 6.57 10.78
CA CYS A 205 4.01 6.34 10.69
C CYS A 205 4.60 6.92 9.39
N HIS A 206 3.93 6.72 8.25
CA HIS A 206 4.51 6.96 6.93
C HIS A 206 4.15 8.30 6.30
N VAL A 207 3.23 9.08 6.92
CA VAL A 207 2.91 10.46 6.55
C VAL A 207 3.24 11.39 7.73
N GLU A 208 2.56 11.24 8.87
CA GLU A 208 2.67 12.15 10.00
C GLU A 208 4.09 12.13 10.63
N ALA A 209 4.64 10.94 10.85
CA ALA A 209 5.96 10.72 11.46
C ALA A 209 7.07 10.36 10.45
N ALA A 210 6.83 10.52 9.13
CA ALA A 210 7.85 10.23 8.12
C ALA A 210 9.15 11.00 8.37
N GLY A 211 10.29 10.30 8.28
CA GLY A 211 11.62 10.84 8.56
C GLY A 211 12.01 10.86 10.06
N GLN A 212 11.08 10.55 10.97
CA GLN A 212 11.38 10.45 12.39
C GLN A 212 11.92 9.05 12.74
N ARG A 213 12.67 8.98 13.83
CA ARG A 213 13.17 7.71 14.37
C ARG A 213 12.11 7.06 15.26
N MET A 214 11.83 5.80 15.00
CA MET A 214 11.01 4.97 15.88
C MET A 214 11.76 3.69 16.21
N ARG A 215 12.13 3.50 17.49
CA ARG A 215 13.03 2.43 17.93
C ARG A 215 14.38 2.53 17.19
N GLY A 216 14.83 1.48 16.50
CA GLY A 216 16.06 1.47 15.69
C GLY A 216 15.93 2.03 14.28
N ASP A 217 14.71 2.19 13.78
CA ASP A 217 14.42 2.51 12.37
C ASP A 217 14.03 3.98 12.15
N ILE A 218 14.31 4.49 10.96
CA ILE A 218 13.75 5.74 10.43
C ILE A 218 12.49 5.38 9.63
N LEU A 219 11.39 6.07 9.94
CA LEU A 219 10.12 5.86 9.25
C LEU A 219 10.19 6.42 7.83
N ALA A 220 10.11 5.52 6.85
CA ALA A 220 10.12 5.90 5.44
C ALA A 220 8.90 6.76 5.09
N PRO A 221 9.04 7.79 4.21
CA PRO A 221 7.90 8.41 3.57
C PRO A 221 7.03 7.40 2.84
N ALA A 222 5.70 7.57 2.84
CA ALA A 222 4.80 6.70 2.10
C ALA A 222 4.98 6.81 0.58
N LEU A 223 5.39 7.98 0.09
CA LEU A 223 5.75 8.17 -1.30
C LEU A 223 6.99 7.32 -1.63
N GLY A 224 6.86 6.43 -2.61
CA GLY A 224 7.92 5.50 -3.02
C GLY A 224 8.16 4.32 -2.08
N ILE A 225 7.35 4.14 -1.02
CA ILE A 225 7.60 3.11 0.01
C ILE A 225 7.67 1.67 -0.55
N LEU A 226 6.98 1.41 -1.66
CA LEU A 226 6.96 0.09 -2.32
C LEU A 226 8.01 -0.06 -3.43
N ALA A 227 8.76 1.00 -3.75
CA ALA A 227 9.69 1.01 -4.88
C ALA A 227 10.85 0.01 -4.73
N SER A 228 11.27 -0.28 -3.51
CA SER A 228 12.41 -1.15 -3.21
C SER A 228 12.03 -2.60 -2.87
N PHE A 229 10.74 -2.99 -3.00
CA PHE A 229 10.31 -4.36 -2.75
C PHE A 229 10.55 -5.28 -3.96
N PRO A 230 10.84 -6.60 -3.68
CA PRO A 230 11.03 -7.26 -2.37
C PRO A 230 12.26 -6.74 -1.62
N LEU A 231 12.27 -6.94 -0.28
CA LEU A 231 13.34 -6.46 0.58
C LEU A 231 14.10 -7.62 1.23
N TYR A 232 15.43 -7.52 1.23
CA TYR A 232 16.23 -8.19 2.25
C TYR A 232 16.17 -7.37 3.54
N ARG A 233 15.87 -8.02 4.66
CA ARG A 233 15.97 -7.39 5.98
C ARG A 233 16.85 -8.21 6.90
N SER A 234 17.75 -7.52 7.62
CA SER A 234 18.67 -8.16 8.57
C SER A 234 17.91 -8.86 9.70
N ASP A 235 16.82 -8.24 10.20
CA ASP A 235 15.95 -8.84 11.21
C ASP A 235 15.16 -10.07 10.71
N TRP A 236 15.05 -10.24 9.39
CA TRP A 236 14.42 -11.41 8.77
C TRP A 236 15.43 -12.51 8.40
N GLY A 237 16.70 -12.15 8.29
CA GLY A 237 17.73 -13.02 7.77
C GLY A 237 17.52 -13.45 6.33
N GLY A 238 16.76 -12.70 5.53
CA GLY A 238 16.43 -13.08 4.16
C GLY A 238 15.46 -12.14 3.46
N MET A 239 15.09 -12.53 2.24
CA MET A 239 14.12 -11.80 1.42
C MET A 239 12.69 -11.93 1.94
N GLY A 240 11.93 -10.86 1.76
CA GLY A 240 10.49 -10.85 2.04
C GLY A 240 9.72 -9.95 1.08
N THR A 241 8.50 -10.37 0.80
CA THR A 241 7.55 -9.63 -0.04
C THR A 241 6.85 -8.52 0.74
N ILE A 242 6.01 -7.76 0.04
CA ILE A 242 5.13 -6.75 0.64
C ILE A 242 4.19 -7.39 1.67
N ASP A 243 3.63 -8.57 1.40
CA ASP A 243 2.76 -9.30 2.34
C ASP A 243 3.44 -9.57 3.69
N ARG A 244 4.73 -9.97 3.67
CA ARG A 244 5.50 -10.15 4.89
C ARG A 244 5.58 -8.85 5.68
N ARG A 245 5.83 -7.74 4.99
CA ARG A 245 5.93 -6.42 5.65
C ARG A 245 4.60 -5.95 6.21
N LEU A 246 3.51 -6.10 5.47
CA LEU A 246 2.17 -5.71 5.91
C LEU A 246 1.72 -6.51 7.15
N THR A 247 1.99 -7.82 7.15
CA THR A 247 1.79 -8.69 8.32
C THR A 247 2.56 -8.17 9.54
N ALA A 248 3.85 -7.88 9.37
CA ALA A 248 4.69 -7.36 10.45
C ALA A 248 4.22 -5.99 10.96
N CYS A 249 3.84 -5.05 10.07
CA CYS A 249 3.31 -3.75 10.45
C CYS A 249 1.99 -3.87 11.23
N SER A 250 1.09 -4.76 10.81
CA SER A 250 -0.17 -5.03 11.53
C SER A 250 0.10 -5.53 12.95
N ALA A 251 1.02 -6.47 13.10
CA ALA A 251 1.44 -6.98 14.42
C ALA A 251 2.09 -5.89 15.30
N GLN A 252 2.88 -4.98 14.70
CA GLN A 252 3.52 -3.88 15.42
C GLN A 252 2.52 -2.91 16.05
N VAL A 253 1.36 -2.72 15.46
CA VAL A 253 0.26 -1.90 16.02
C VAL A 253 -0.73 -2.74 16.84
N ARG A 254 -0.40 -4.01 17.11
CA ARG A 254 -1.23 -4.98 17.84
C ARG A 254 -2.61 -5.17 17.19
N SER A 255 -2.64 -5.21 15.87
CA SER A 255 -3.79 -5.60 15.06
C SER A 255 -3.61 -7.03 14.57
N VAL A 256 -4.68 -7.78 14.43
CA VAL A 256 -4.64 -9.09 13.75
C VAL A 256 -4.30 -8.83 12.28
N PRO A 257 -3.23 -9.45 11.74
CA PRO A 257 -2.91 -9.34 10.32
C PRO A 257 -3.99 -10.00 9.46
N PHE A 258 -4.19 -9.48 8.26
CA PHE A 258 -4.95 -10.18 7.22
C PHE A 258 -4.11 -11.31 6.62
N ALA A 259 -4.77 -12.25 5.96
CA ALA A 259 -4.09 -13.28 5.19
C ALA A 259 -3.25 -12.66 4.07
N PRO A 260 -2.13 -13.28 3.67
CA PRO A 260 -1.41 -12.86 2.49
C PRO A 260 -2.33 -12.81 1.26
N GLN A 261 -2.18 -11.76 0.43
CA GLN A 261 -3.03 -11.52 -0.73
C GLN A 261 -4.53 -11.33 -0.43
N ASP A 262 -4.89 -11.05 0.84
CA ASP A 262 -6.24 -10.58 1.15
C ASP A 262 -6.58 -9.32 0.33
N ARG A 263 -7.85 -9.17 -0.05
CA ARG A 263 -8.33 -8.00 -0.82
C ARG A 263 -7.87 -6.67 -0.20
N ALA A 264 -7.91 -6.57 1.13
CA ALA A 264 -7.49 -5.36 1.83
C ALA A 264 -6.01 -5.01 1.61
N TYR A 265 -5.12 -6.01 1.61
CA TYR A 265 -3.69 -5.81 1.34
C TYR A 265 -3.42 -5.52 -0.13
N ARG A 266 -4.11 -6.19 -1.07
CA ARG A 266 -3.98 -5.93 -2.51
C ARG A 266 -4.44 -4.50 -2.85
N ASN A 267 -5.57 -4.06 -2.30
CA ASN A 267 -6.08 -2.71 -2.52
C ASN A 267 -5.18 -1.64 -1.88
N LEU A 268 -4.58 -1.91 -0.71
CA LEU A 268 -3.58 -1.04 -0.09
C LEU A 268 -2.33 -0.91 -0.98
N GLU A 269 -1.82 -2.01 -1.52
CA GLU A 269 -0.69 -1.99 -2.44
C GLU A 269 -1.02 -1.19 -3.71
N TYR A 270 -2.22 -1.35 -4.24
CA TYR A 270 -2.72 -0.61 -5.40
C TYR A 270 -2.75 0.90 -5.15
N PHE A 271 -3.32 1.31 -4.02
CA PHE A 271 -3.33 2.71 -3.61
C PHE A 271 -1.92 3.28 -3.49
N LEU A 272 -1.04 2.63 -2.73
CA LEU A 272 0.32 3.13 -2.46
C LEU A 272 1.18 3.19 -3.73
N SER A 273 1.05 2.21 -4.60
CA SER A 273 1.76 2.16 -5.88
C SER A 273 1.27 3.27 -6.81
N TYR A 274 -0.06 3.50 -6.89
CA TYR A 274 -0.63 4.59 -7.67
C TYR A 274 -0.20 5.98 -7.16
N MET A 275 -0.18 6.20 -5.84
CA MET A 275 0.33 7.45 -5.24
C MET A 275 1.80 7.67 -5.60
N SER A 276 2.55 6.60 -5.86
CA SER A 276 3.98 6.63 -6.19
C SER A 276 4.27 6.67 -7.70
N ASN A 277 3.26 6.84 -8.56
CA ASN A 277 3.48 6.96 -10.01
C ASN A 277 4.52 8.03 -10.32
N GLY A 278 5.49 7.69 -11.20
CA GLY A 278 6.64 8.53 -11.54
C GLY A 278 7.87 8.30 -10.67
N VAL A 279 7.75 7.62 -9.51
CA VAL A 279 8.90 7.20 -8.70
C VAL A 279 9.50 5.94 -9.32
N PRO A 280 10.84 5.85 -9.53
CA PRO A 280 11.44 4.68 -10.16
C PRO A 280 11.41 3.45 -9.26
N ILE A 281 11.30 2.26 -9.86
CA ILE A 281 11.53 1.00 -9.18
C ILE A 281 13.00 0.94 -8.75
N ALA A 282 13.24 0.63 -7.49
CA ALA A 282 14.56 0.49 -6.88
C ALA A 282 14.77 -0.92 -6.28
N GLY A 283 13.77 -1.80 -6.41
CA GLY A 283 13.84 -3.17 -5.92
C GLY A 283 14.69 -4.09 -6.79
N PRO A 284 15.20 -5.20 -6.20
CA PRO A 284 15.14 -5.48 -4.78
C PRO A 284 15.98 -4.52 -3.94
N GLY A 285 15.62 -4.35 -2.68
CA GLY A 285 16.34 -3.47 -1.77
C GLY A 285 16.79 -4.15 -0.48
N THR A 286 17.58 -3.42 0.31
CA THR A 286 18.08 -3.86 1.62
C THR A 286 17.56 -2.95 2.73
N ARG A 287 17.23 -3.53 3.86
CA ARG A 287 16.88 -2.82 5.11
C ARG A 287 17.58 -3.48 6.30
N PRO A 288 17.94 -2.70 7.35
CA PRO A 288 18.44 -3.25 8.59
C PRO A 288 17.50 -4.23 9.24
#